data_e3605909b49bf3888ec2f05c27b51c22
#
_entry.id   e3605909b49bf3888ec2f05c27b51c22
#
_cell.length_a   1.000
_cell.length_b   1.000
_cell.length_c   1.000
_cell.angle_alpha   90.00
_cell.angle_beta   90.00
_cell.angle_gamma   90.00
#
_symmetry.space_group_name_H-M   'P 1'
#
loop_
_entity.id
_entity.type
_entity.pdbx_description
1 polymer ?
#
loop_
_entity_poly.entity_id
_entity_poly.type
_entity_poly.pdbx_seq_one_letter_code
_entity_poly.pdbx_strand_id
1 'polypeptide(L)'
;MSADIKKDSLTVAIVRLFTTSHLSLLFLLISLLAGAAALLLTPREEDPQIIVPVMDVFVQVPGASAGEVEQQVTTPLEVLLRQIQGVEYVYSVSRPGEAVVAVRYLVGENLESSLIKTRDKLQANQDMIPPSVSNWLVKPVEIDDVPIVLLSLSSSQPNGEATALRRIADELIARLREVDNVGKSWVVGSAPRRVSIYPDPAKLEAAALTLPDIQQALAQNNINLHVGTVTAANKQLVLEAGPSFDDARQVGATVLKSVGGRLLHLRDVAQIIDGAADVDEYTRIGFGPAVTAMQTVGNNAPLPMAGEERYMATIAIAKRRGSNAVSVAEQVLALTKQLKGTLIPDDVLLTVTRNYGATADHKVNELVMHLSLAILTIIVLLALSLGFKESLIVSLAVPMTFAVTLLCDYLFGYTINRVTLFALILSLGLLVDDPIVDVENIHRHYQMRKEPPLQALLTAVNEIRPPTILATFAVIMSFVPMFFITGMMGPYMAPMAFNVPIAMLLSLVIAFTVTPWASYRLLKGDYGKGHDTVFDLKASRGFKIYQALLA
;
A
#
# COMPACT_ATOMS: atom_id res chain seq x y z
N MET A 1 -15.29 63.20 25.66
CA MET A 1 -15.80 61.87 25.95
C MET A 1 -14.75 60.88 25.45
N SER A 2 -14.03 60.25 26.37
CA SER A 2 -12.94 59.33 26.08
C SER A 2 -13.51 58.06 25.44
N ALA A 3 -13.07 57.78 24.21
CA ALA A 3 -13.34 56.50 23.58
C ALA A 3 -12.65 55.40 24.40
N ASP A 4 -13.45 54.56 25.03
CA ASP A 4 -13.01 53.31 25.64
C ASP A 4 -12.17 52.52 24.61
N ILE A 5 -10.89 52.39 24.89
CA ILE A 5 -10.01 51.43 24.21
C ILE A 5 -10.50 50.06 24.67
N LYS A 6 -11.49 49.50 23.96
CA LYS A 6 -11.80 48.08 24.09
C LYS A 6 -10.50 47.33 23.89
N LYS A 7 -10.01 46.63 24.91
CA LYS A 7 -8.85 45.73 24.83
C LYS A 7 -9.02 44.89 23.56
N ASP A 8 -8.09 45.08 22.62
CA ASP A 8 -8.08 44.30 21.39
C ASP A 8 -8.17 42.80 21.77
N SER A 9 -9.17 42.13 21.29
CA SER A 9 -9.26 40.68 21.48
C SER A 9 -7.99 40.05 20.88
N LEU A 10 -7.49 38.97 21.47
CA LEU A 10 -6.30 38.26 21.03
C LEU A 10 -6.28 38.04 19.51
N THR A 11 -7.41 37.72 18.93
CA THR A 11 -7.56 37.49 17.48
C THR A 11 -7.40 38.78 16.66
N VAL A 12 -7.93 39.90 17.12
CA VAL A 12 -7.72 41.21 16.45
C VAL A 12 -6.25 41.60 16.47
N ALA A 13 -5.54 41.32 17.58
CA ALA A 13 -4.10 41.54 17.67
C ALA A 13 -3.32 40.65 16.67
N ILE A 14 -3.70 39.38 16.51
CA ILE A 14 -3.13 38.46 15.52
C ILE A 14 -3.39 38.97 14.10
N VAL A 15 -4.62 39.30 13.74
CA VAL A 15 -4.98 39.84 12.41
C VAL A 15 -4.18 41.10 12.11
N ARG A 16 -4.07 42.02 13.08
CA ARG A 16 -3.28 43.26 12.94
C ARG A 16 -1.79 42.95 12.69
N LEU A 17 -1.21 42.03 13.47
CA LEU A 17 0.18 41.62 13.32
C LEU A 17 0.46 41.06 11.93
N PHE A 18 -0.35 40.14 11.47
CA PHE A 18 -0.20 39.49 10.15
C PHE A 18 -0.48 40.47 9.00
N THR A 19 -1.47 41.36 9.13
CA THR A 19 -1.82 42.34 8.08
C THR A 19 -0.75 43.40 7.88
N THR A 20 -0.08 43.86 8.97
CA THR A 20 0.88 44.96 8.91
C THR A 20 2.33 44.52 8.73
N SER A 21 2.64 43.25 8.98
CA SER A 21 3.98 42.67 8.86
C SER A 21 4.18 41.86 7.59
N HIS A 22 5.42 41.38 7.38
CA HIS A 22 5.74 40.44 6.31
C HIS A 22 5.46 38.96 6.68
N LEU A 23 4.90 38.69 7.86
CA LEU A 23 4.66 37.33 8.36
C LEU A 23 3.70 36.55 7.46
N SER A 24 2.66 37.19 6.92
CA SER A 24 1.72 36.52 6.00
C SER A 24 2.39 36.09 4.70
N LEU A 25 3.30 36.89 4.14
CA LEU A 25 4.07 36.52 2.97
C LEU A 25 5.03 35.38 3.26
N LEU A 26 5.72 35.41 4.41
CA LEU A 26 6.60 34.35 4.84
C LEU A 26 5.82 33.04 5.07
N PHE A 27 4.67 33.12 5.74
CA PHE A 27 3.80 31.97 5.99
C PHE A 27 3.28 31.36 4.69
N LEU A 28 2.88 32.18 3.72
CA LEU A 28 2.48 31.75 2.39
C LEU A 28 3.60 30.99 1.67
N LEU A 29 4.81 31.56 1.62
CA LEU A 29 5.93 30.92 0.92
C LEU A 29 6.35 29.61 1.60
N ILE A 30 6.45 29.59 2.92
CA ILE A 30 6.79 28.39 3.68
C ILE A 30 5.73 27.31 3.48
N SER A 31 4.44 27.65 3.55
CA SER A 31 3.35 26.72 3.38
C SER A 31 3.37 26.06 2.00
N LEU A 32 3.55 26.84 0.93
CA LEU A 32 3.60 26.31 -0.42
C LEU A 32 4.84 25.44 -0.67
N LEU A 33 6.01 25.87 -0.17
CA LEU A 33 7.25 25.08 -0.28
C LEU A 33 7.15 23.77 0.51
N ALA A 34 6.65 23.83 1.74
CA ALA A 34 6.48 22.66 2.59
C ALA A 34 5.43 21.69 2.01
N GLY A 35 4.34 22.22 1.45
CA GLY A 35 3.34 21.40 0.75
C GLY A 35 3.88 20.74 -0.52
N ALA A 36 4.68 21.46 -1.30
CA ALA A 36 5.35 20.88 -2.47
C ALA A 36 6.34 19.77 -2.06
N ALA A 37 7.11 20.00 -1.00
CA ALA A 37 7.98 18.96 -0.43
C ALA A 37 7.18 17.75 0.07
N ALA A 38 6.09 17.97 0.79
CA ALA A 38 5.20 16.91 1.26
C ALA A 38 4.61 16.10 0.09
N LEU A 39 4.16 16.75 -0.98
CA LEU A 39 3.63 16.08 -2.17
C LEU A 39 4.65 15.14 -2.85
N LEU A 40 5.94 15.49 -2.77
CA LEU A 40 7.03 14.69 -3.32
C LEU A 40 7.49 13.56 -2.38
N LEU A 41 7.48 13.81 -1.07
CA LEU A 41 7.99 12.89 -0.05
C LEU A 41 6.95 11.88 0.44
N THR A 42 5.66 12.25 0.42
CA THR A 42 4.59 11.37 0.91
C THR A 42 4.41 10.17 -0.03
N PRO A 43 4.45 8.94 0.49
CA PRO A 43 4.25 7.74 -0.32
C PRO A 43 2.89 7.74 -1.01
N ARG A 44 2.86 7.27 -2.26
CA ARG A 44 1.64 7.12 -3.05
C ARG A 44 1.20 5.68 -3.05
N GLU A 45 -0.07 5.46 -2.75
CA GLU A 45 -0.71 4.14 -2.71
C GLU A 45 -2.10 4.21 -3.33
N GLU A 46 -2.68 3.07 -3.71
CA GLU A 46 -4.05 3.04 -4.21
C GLU A 46 -5.04 3.21 -3.05
N ASP A 47 -4.88 2.42 -2.00
CA ASP A 47 -5.71 2.39 -0.80
C ASP A 47 -4.92 2.73 0.46
N PRO A 48 -5.59 3.26 1.52
CA PRO A 48 -4.94 3.49 2.81
C PRO A 48 -4.47 2.18 3.44
N GLN A 49 -3.38 2.25 4.19
CA GLN A 49 -2.85 1.10 4.91
C GLN A 49 -3.76 0.71 6.07
N ILE A 50 -4.23 -0.53 6.07
CA ILE A 50 -5.06 -1.10 7.13
C ILE A 50 -4.22 -2.13 7.88
N ILE A 51 -4.08 -1.97 9.19
CA ILE A 51 -3.33 -2.93 10.02
C ILE A 51 -4.34 -3.93 10.56
N VAL A 52 -4.33 -5.14 10.02
CA VAL A 52 -5.09 -6.28 10.52
C VAL A 52 -4.12 -7.44 10.71
N PRO A 53 -3.62 -7.67 11.93
CA PRO A 53 -2.73 -8.80 12.16
C PRO A 53 -3.48 -10.11 11.99
N VAL A 54 -3.00 -10.96 11.09
CA VAL A 54 -3.45 -12.33 10.92
C VAL A 54 -2.26 -13.26 11.08
N MET A 55 -2.42 -14.31 11.88
CA MET A 55 -1.40 -15.33 12.11
C MET A 55 -1.90 -16.65 11.59
N ASP A 56 -1.26 -17.16 10.54
CA ASP A 56 -1.53 -18.51 10.05
C ASP A 56 -0.66 -19.52 10.79
N VAL A 57 -1.31 -20.43 11.48
CA VAL A 57 -0.68 -21.56 12.16
C VAL A 57 -0.83 -22.78 11.26
N PHE A 58 0.25 -23.17 10.62
CA PHE A 58 0.32 -24.39 9.80
C PHE A 58 0.67 -25.57 10.71
N VAL A 59 -0.12 -26.62 10.65
CA VAL A 59 0.08 -27.82 11.46
C VAL A 59 0.17 -29.04 10.56
N GLN A 60 1.20 -29.86 10.76
CA GLN A 60 1.38 -31.12 10.03
C GLN A 60 1.02 -32.31 10.93
N VAL A 61 0.15 -33.18 10.41
CA VAL A 61 -0.39 -34.37 11.09
C VAL A 61 -0.33 -35.58 10.16
N PRO A 62 0.85 -36.08 9.83
CA PRO A 62 1.01 -37.14 8.82
C PRO A 62 0.14 -38.37 9.11
N GLY A 63 -0.57 -38.85 8.06
CA GLY A 63 -1.39 -40.05 8.13
C GLY A 63 -2.79 -39.86 8.70
N ALA A 64 -3.14 -38.70 9.24
CA ALA A 64 -4.47 -38.43 9.77
C ALA A 64 -5.47 -38.07 8.64
N SER A 65 -6.70 -38.51 8.74
CA SER A 65 -7.81 -38.06 7.90
C SER A 65 -8.23 -36.63 8.27
N ALA A 66 -8.95 -35.93 7.38
CA ALA A 66 -9.42 -34.57 7.66
C ALA A 66 -10.31 -34.50 8.92
N GLY A 67 -11.15 -35.51 9.17
CA GLY A 67 -11.99 -35.55 10.37
C GLY A 67 -11.18 -35.76 11.67
N GLU A 68 -10.13 -36.57 11.63
CA GLU A 68 -9.22 -36.73 12.77
C GLU A 68 -8.42 -35.45 13.04
N VAL A 69 -7.94 -34.76 11.99
CA VAL A 69 -7.28 -33.46 12.08
C VAL A 69 -8.23 -32.42 12.70
N GLU A 70 -9.49 -32.40 12.28
CA GLU A 70 -10.50 -31.50 12.84
C GLU A 70 -10.71 -31.74 14.32
N GLN A 71 -11.00 -32.98 14.69
CA GLN A 71 -11.37 -33.31 16.08
C GLN A 71 -10.21 -33.22 17.07
N GLN A 72 -9.03 -33.69 16.67
CA GLN A 72 -7.88 -33.80 17.56
C GLN A 72 -6.98 -32.56 17.56
N VAL A 73 -6.96 -31.78 16.48
CA VAL A 73 -6.01 -30.68 16.29
C VAL A 73 -6.70 -29.33 16.16
N THR A 74 -7.54 -29.13 15.11
CA THR A 74 -8.05 -27.79 14.83
C THR A 74 -9.06 -27.32 15.86
N THR A 75 -10.01 -28.14 16.29
CA THR A 75 -11.01 -27.78 17.29
C THR A 75 -10.37 -27.38 18.63
N PRO A 76 -9.42 -28.14 19.23
CA PRO A 76 -8.71 -27.73 20.42
C PRO A 76 -7.87 -26.44 20.23
N LEU A 77 -7.21 -26.29 19.06
CA LEU A 77 -6.41 -25.09 18.76
C LEU A 77 -7.28 -23.85 18.62
N GLU A 78 -8.43 -23.94 17.98
CA GLU A 78 -9.37 -22.83 17.90
C GLU A 78 -9.81 -22.32 19.26
N VAL A 79 -10.18 -23.25 20.17
CA VAL A 79 -10.55 -22.91 21.55
C VAL A 79 -9.38 -22.26 22.29
N LEU A 80 -8.17 -22.78 22.13
CA LEU A 80 -6.97 -22.26 22.77
C LEU A 80 -6.60 -20.86 22.27
N LEU A 81 -6.58 -20.67 20.94
CA LEU A 81 -6.16 -19.43 20.30
C LEU A 81 -7.18 -18.31 20.47
N ARG A 82 -8.48 -18.64 20.57
CA ARG A 82 -9.54 -17.67 20.84
C ARG A 82 -9.42 -17.03 22.25
N GLN A 83 -8.71 -17.66 23.19
CA GLN A 83 -8.48 -17.09 24.52
C GLN A 83 -7.43 -15.96 24.53
N ILE A 84 -6.71 -15.74 23.43
CA ILE A 84 -5.69 -14.70 23.36
C ILE A 84 -6.38 -13.34 23.32
N GLN A 85 -5.92 -12.42 24.18
CA GLN A 85 -6.45 -11.07 24.23
C GLN A 85 -6.17 -10.32 22.92
N GLY A 86 -7.22 -9.71 22.34
CA GLY A 86 -7.15 -9.00 21.06
C GLY A 86 -7.48 -9.87 19.85
N VAL A 87 -7.77 -11.17 20.02
CA VAL A 87 -8.25 -12.03 18.92
C VAL A 87 -9.72 -11.72 18.65
N GLU A 88 -10.02 -11.43 17.39
CA GLU A 88 -11.39 -11.17 16.90
C GLU A 88 -12.04 -12.46 16.40
N TYR A 89 -11.36 -13.16 15.48
CA TYR A 89 -11.83 -14.41 14.89
C TYR A 89 -10.72 -15.44 14.78
N VAL A 90 -11.12 -16.72 14.84
CA VAL A 90 -10.25 -17.86 14.53
C VAL A 90 -10.96 -18.69 13.47
N TYR A 91 -10.28 -18.98 12.36
CA TYR A 91 -10.76 -19.82 11.26
C TYR A 91 -9.82 -21.00 11.09
N SER A 92 -10.33 -22.14 10.71
CA SER A 92 -9.48 -23.27 10.40
C SER A 92 -9.90 -24.01 9.12
N VAL A 93 -8.93 -24.65 8.51
CA VAL A 93 -9.12 -25.58 7.40
C VAL A 93 -8.38 -26.86 7.73
N SER A 94 -9.12 -27.97 7.81
CA SER A 94 -8.58 -29.31 8.07
C SER A 94 -8.53 -30.10 6.76
N ARG A 95 -7.35 -30.63 6.45
CA ARG A 95 -7.10 -31.47 5.28
C ARG A 95 -6.47 -32.79 5.72
N PRO A 96 -6.49 -33.85 4.87
CA PRO A 96 -5.75 -35.06 5.19
C PRO A 96 -4.25 -34.74 5.38
N GLY A 97 -3.72 -35.02 6.58
CA GLY A 97 -2.32 -34.82 6.92
C GLY A 97 -1.90 -33.40 7.31
N GLU A 98 -2.76 -32.40 7.21
CA GLU A 98 -2.41 -31.00 7.51
C GLU A 98 -3.60 -30.17 7.98
N ALA A 99 -3.31 -29.08 8.68
CA ALA A 99 -4.29 -28.03 9.00
C ALA A 99 -3.67 -26.64 8.92
N VAL A 100 -4.52 -25.66 8.65
CA VAL A 100 -4.19 -24.24 8.77
C VAL A 100 -5.21 -23.58 9.71
N VAL A 101 -4.72 -22.94 10.78
CA VAL A 101 -5.56 -22.19 11.71
C VAL A 101 -5.18 -20.72 11.61
N ALA A 102 -6.08 -19.90 11.08
CA ALA A 102 -5.89 -18.46 10.91
C ALA A 102 -6.47 -17.71 12.11
N VAL A 103 -5.61 -17.00 12.84
CA VAL A 103 -5.95 -16.18 14.00
C VAL A 103 -5.96 -14.72 13.57
N ARG A 104 -7.14 -14.14 13.48
CA ARG A 104 -7.32 -12.73 13.16
C ARG A 104 -7.47 -11.92 14.42
N TYR A 105 -6.65 -10.90 14.54
CA TYR A 105 -6.70 -9.93 15.63
C TYR A 105 -7.59 -8.74 15.30
N LEU A 106 -7.96 -7.98 16.32
CA LEU A 106 -8.67 -6.71 16.16
C LEU A 106 -7.84 -5.74 15.31
N VAL A 107 -8.53 -4.97 14.51
CA VAL A 107 -7.92 -3.94 13.65
C VAL A 107 -7.20 -2.91 14.50
N GLY A 108 -5.95 -2.60 14.15
CA GLY A 108 -5.09 -1.67 14.89
C GLY A 108 -4.20 -2.32 15.96
N GLU A 109 -4.36 -3.63 16.25
CA GLU A 109 -3.41 -4.36 17.10
C GLU A 109 -2.00 -4.37 16.45
N ASN A 110 -0.97 -4.40 17.28
CA ASN A 110 0.40 -4.45 16.80
C ASN A 110 0.74 -5.86 16.30
N LEU A 111 1.27 -5.97 15.08
CA LEU A 111 1.60 -7.24 14.44
C LEU A 111 2.62 -8.07 15.22
N GLU A 112 3.72 -7.44 15.68
CA GLU A 112 4.79 -8.12 16.41
C GLU A 112 4.28 -8.64 17.74
N SER A 113 3.53 -7.83 18.49
CA SER A 113 2.90 -8.23 19.74
C SER A 113 1.92 -9.37 19.54
N SER A 114 1.12 -9.35 18.46
CA SER A 114 0.17 -10.41 18.12
C SER A 114 0.88 -11.73 17.78
N LEU A 115 2.00 -11.65 17.05
CA LEU A 115 2.83 -12.81 16.74
C LEU A 115 3.43 -13.44 18.01
N ILE A 116 3.94 -12.59 18.92
CA ILE A 116 4.48 -13.05 20.21
C ILE A 116 3.38 -13.73 21.03
N LYS A 117 2.22 -13.08 21.20
CA LYS A 117 1.07 -13.64 21.94
C LYS A 117 0.66 -15.01 21.39
N THR A 118 0.61 -15.17 20.04
CA THR A 118 0.24 -16.44 19.41
C THR A 118 1.29 -17.51 19.69
N ARG A 119 2.58 -17.20 19.54
CA ARG A 119 3.68 -18.15 19.79
C ARG A 119 3.75 -18.55 21.25
N ASP A 120 3.67 -17.61 22.17
CA ASP A 120 3.70 -17.88 23.61
C ASP A 120 2.51 -18.76 24.03
N LYS A 121 1.30 -18.51 23.49
CA LYS A 121 0.12 -19.32 23.80
C LYS A 121 0.29 -20.77 23.32
N LEU A 122 0.82 -20.98 22.12
CA LEU A 122 1.12 -22.32 21.61
C LEU A 122 2.23 -23.00 22.43
N GLN A 123 3.28 -22.26 22.74
CA GLN A 123 4.43 -22.81 23.48
C GLN A 123 4.08 -23.15 24.92
N ALA A 124 3.27 -22.34 25.59
CA ALA A 124 2.84 -22.57 26.96
C ALA A 124 1.87 -23.77 27.13
N ASN A 125 1.27 -24.24 26.01
CA ASN A 125 0.29 -25.33 26.01
C ASN A 125 0.73 -26.50 25.12
N GLN A 126 2.03 -26.77 25.06
CA GLN A 126 2.59 -27.87 24.26
C GLN A 126 2.10 -29.26 24.73
N ASP A 127 1.77 -29.38 26.00
CA ASP A 127 1.21 -30.58 26.62
C ASP A 127 -0.19 -30.94 26.11
N MET A 128 -0.92 -29.96 25.56
CA MET A 128 -2.25 -30.16 24.94
C MET A 128 -2.18 -30.62 23.48
N ILE A 129 -1.00 -30.63 22.88
CA ILE A 129 -0.82 -30.92 21.47
C ILE A 129 -0.72 -32.44 21.30
N PRO A 130 -1.53 -33.04 20.40
CA PRO A 130 -1.50 -34.46 20.16
C PRO A 130 -0.13 -34.94 19.68
N PRO A 131 0.35 -36.11 20.08
CA PRO A 131 1.62 -36.71 19.61
C PRO A 131 1.66 -36.93 18.09
N SER A 132 0.50 -36.96 17.42
CA SER A 132 0.36 -37.06 15.97
C SER A 132 0.83 -35.80 15.22
N VAL A 133 0.92 -34.65 15.91
CA VAL A 133 1.43 -33.41 15.34
C VAL A 133 2.94 -33.47 15.25
N SER A 134 3.47 -33.49 14.04
CA SER A 134 4.91 -33.55 13.80
C SER A 134 5.58 -32.17 13.83
N ASN A 135 4.88 -31.14 13.39
CA ASN A 135 5.40 -29.79 13.33
C ASN A 135 4.27 -28.75 13.28
N TRP A 136 4.53 -27.55 13.81
CA TRP A 136 3.71 -26.36 13.55
C TRP A 136 4.59 -25.16 13.21
N LEU A 137 4.04 -24.28 12.39
CA LEU A 137 4.74 -23.08 11.95
C LEU A 137 3.78 -21.89 12.00
N VAL A 138 4.12 -20.84 12.76
CA VAL A 138 3.33 -19.60 12.83
C VAL A 138 3.92 -18.58 11.87
N LYS A 139 3.13 -18.17 10.87
CA LYS A 139 3.49 -17.14 9.89
C LYS A 139 2.55 -15.94 10.02
N PRO A 140 3.09 -14.72 10.14
CA PRO A 140 2.26 -13.52 10.02
C PRO A 140 1.83 -13.31 8.57
N VAL A 141 0.61 -12.86 8.36
CA VAL A 141 0.06 -12.42 7.07
C VAL A 141 -0.25 -10.93 7.18
N GLU A 142 0.31 -10.15 6.27
CA GLU A 142 0.15 -8.70 6.23
C GLU A 142 -0.55 -8.27 4.94
N ILE A 143 -1.25 -7.14 4.98
CA ILE A 143 -1.84 -6.56 3.77
C ILE A 143 -0.74 -6.13 2.79
N ASP A 144 0.41 -5.72 3.30
CA ASP A 144 1.59 -5.39 2.49
C ASP A 144 2.21 -6.62 1.77
N ASP A 145 1.78 -7.83 2.10
CA ASP A 145 2.12 -9.05 1.35
C ASP A 145 1.37 -9.17 0.01
N VAL A 146 0.34 -8.33 -0.22
CA VAL A 146 -0.36 -8.30 -1.50
C VAL A 146 0.58 -7.81 -2.60
N PRO A 147 0.76 -8.58 -3.69
CA PRO A 147 1.70 -8.20 -4.75
C PRO A 147 1.27 -6.92 -5.44
N ILE A 148 2.20 -5.97 -5.56
CA ILE A 148 2.02 -4.73 -6.34
C ILE A 148 2.37 -4.89 -7.80
N VAL A 149 3.25 -5.85 -8.14
CA VAL A 149 3.64 -6.17 -9.52
C VAL A 149 3.55 -7.68 -9.72
N LEU A 150 2.89 -8.09 -10.80
CA LEU A 150 2.87 -9.48 -11.28
C LEU A 150 3.52 -9.52 -12.66
N LEU A 151 4.60 -10.30 -12.76
CA LEU A 151 5.36 -10.54 -13.97
C LEU A 151 5.15 -11.99 -14.42
N SER A 152 4.48 -12.20 -15.54
CA SER A 152 4.18 -13.53 -16.06
C SER A 152 5.14 -13.87 -17.21
N LEU A 153 5.90 -14.92 -17.01
CA LEU A 153 6.80 -15.52 -17.99
C LEU A 153 6.07 -16.64 -18.74
N SER A 154 6.05 -16.59 -20.06
CA SER A 154 5.49 -17.64 -20.91
C SER A 154 6.39 -17.92 -22.10
N SER A 155 6.45 -19.18 -22.54
CA SER A 155 7.23 -19.57 -23.72
C SER A 155 6.34 -19.65 -24.96
N SER A 156 6.91 -19.29 -26.11
CA SER A 156 6.28 -19.47 -27.41
C SER A 156 6.32 -20.93 -27.89
N GLN A 157 7.11 -21.78 -27.23
CA GLN A 157 7.20 -23.19 -27.57
C GLN A 157 6.07 -23.97 -26.90
N PRO A 158 5.33 -24.83 -27.62
CA PRO A 158 4.17 -25.57 -27.07
C PRO A 158 4.50 -26.48 -25.89
N ASN A 159 5.77 -26.92 -25.79
CA ASN A 159 6.30 -27.77 -24.73
C ASN A 159 7.41 -27.09 -23.96
N GLY A 160 7.43 -25.74 -23.92
CA GLY A 160 8.40 -25.00 -23.11
C GLY A 160 8.40 -25.57 -21.70
N GLU A 161 9.55 -26.18 -21.30
CA GLU A 161 9.64 -26.90 -20.03
C GLU A 161 9.20 -25.98 -18.88
N ALA A 162 8.14 -26.38 -18.19
CA ALA A 162 7.64 -25.64 -17.03
C ALA A 162 8.77 -25.37 -16.01
N THR A 163 9.71 -26.32 -15.89
CA THR A 163 10.93 -26.21 -15.07
C THR A 163 11.89 -25.11 -15.55
N ALA A 164 12.01 -24.88 -16.86
CA ALA A 164 12.86 -23.81 -17.40
C ALA A 164 12.29 -22.43 -17.06
N LEU A 165 10.97 -22.23 -17.22
CA LEU A 165 10.30 -20.99 -16.82
C LEU A 165 10.44 -20.74 -15.31
N ARG A 166 10.31 -21.82 -14.51
CA ARG A 166 10.48 -21.74 -13.05
C ARG A 166 11.90 -21.32 -12.67
N ARG A 167 12.92 -21.92 -13.30
CA ARG A 167 14.32 -21.57 -13.04
C ARG A 167 14.60 -20.09 -13.36
N ILE A 168 14.12 -19.62 -14.53
CA ILE A 168 14.27 -18.22 -14.93
C ILE A 168 13.57 -17.30 -13.92
N ALA A 169 12.36 -17.69 -13.47
CA ALA A 169 11.60 -16.92 -12.47
C ALA A 169 12.32 -16.84 -11.11
N ASP A 170 12.85 -17.96 -10.62
CA ASP A 170 13.57 -18.01 -9.34
C ASP A 170 14.86 -17.17 -9.39
N GLU A 171 15.59 -17.22 -10.53
CA GLU A 171 16.81 -16.42 -10.73
C GLU A 171 16.48 -14.93 -10.87
N LEU A 172 15.40 -14.59 -11.57
CA LEU A 172 14.93 -13.22 -11.70
C LEU A 172 14.50 -12.64 -10.33
N ILE A 173 13.79 -13.41 -9.52
CA ILE A 173 13.43 -13.01 -8.13
C ILE A 173 14.68 -12.68 -7.32
N ALA A 174 15.74 -13.49 -7.43
CA ALA A 174 16.97 -13.24 -6.68
C ALA A 174 17.55 -11.86 -6.99
N ARG A 175 17.49 -11.43 -8.26
CA ARG A 175 17.91 -10.09 -8.68
C ARG A 175 16.94 -8.99 -8.28
N LEU A 176 15.62 -9.25 -8.41
CA LEU A 176 14.60 -8.25 -8.07
C LEU A 176 14.53 -7.93 -6.56
N ARG A 177 15.01 -8.83 -5.70
CA ARG A 177 15.16 -8.57 -4.26
C ARG A 177 16.24 -7.53 -3.93
N GLU A 178 17.14 -7.22 -4.87
CA GLU A 178 18.15 -6.17 -4.71
C GLU A 178 17.54 -4.76 -4.85
N VAL A 179 16.33 -4.65 -5.40
CA VAL A 179 15.59 -3.38 -5.52
C VAL A 179 15.14 -2.90 -4.15
N ASP A 180 15.41 -1.63 -3.86
CA ASP A 180 15.03 -1.02 -2.59
C ASP A 180 13.53 -1.11 -2.33
N ASN A 181 13.18 -1.43 -1.07
CA ASN A 181 11.80 -1.55 -0.61
C ASN A 181 10.97 -2.67 -1.25
N VAL A 182 11.58 -3.59 -1.98
CA VAL A 182 10.93 -4.86 -2.30
C VAL A 182 10.76 -5.66 -1.00
N GLY A 183 9.54 -6.13 -0.78
CA GLY A 183 9.16 -6.98 0.36
C GLY A 183 9.21 -8.46 -0.01
N LYS A 184 8.11 -9.18 0.22
CA LYS A 184 7.98 -10.58 -0.17
C LYS A 184 7.96 -10.72 -1.69
N SER A 185 8.61 -11.77 -2.20
CA SER A 185 8.57 -12.14 -3.61
C SER A 185 8.58 -13.65 -3.73
N TRP A 186 7.72 -14.19 -4.60
CA TRP A 186 7.58 -15.63 -4.82
C TRP A 186 7.12 -15.93 -6.24
N VAL A 187 7.27 -17.20 -6.65
CA VAL A 187 6.75 -17.68 -7.92
C VAL A 187 5.44 -18.41 -7.71
N VAL A 188 4.46 -18.14 -8.57
CA VAL A 188 3.18 -18.84 -8.63
C VAL A 188 3.15 -19.65 -9.92
N GLY A 189 2.75 -20.90 -9.82
CA GLY A 189 2.71 -21.84 -10.94
C GLY A 189 4.08 -22.34 -11.36
N SER A 190 4.08 -23.16 -12.39
CA SER A 190 5.26 -23.87 -12.88
C SER A 190 5.85 -24.83 -11.84
N ALA A 191 6.19 -26.02 -12.24
CA ALA A 191 6.73 -27.03 -11.32
C ALA A 191 8.24 -26.81 -11.07
N PRO A 192 8.71 -26.84 -9.81
CA PRO A 192 10.13 -26.83 -9.52
C PRO A 192 10.82 -28.10 -10.04
N ARG A 193 12.11 -28.03 -10.32
CA ARG A 193 12.90 -29.21 -10.66
C ARG A 193 13.01 -30.12 -9.45
N ARG A 194 12.78 -31.42 -9.66
CA ARG A 194 12.88 -32.47 -8.66
C ARG A 194 13.52 -33.72 -9.22
N VAL A 195 14.34 -34.39 -8.44
CA VAL A 195 14.80 -35.74 -8.73
C VAL A 195 13.83 -36.71 -8.05
N SER A 196 12.99 -37.36 -8.86
CA SER A 196 11.99 -38.30 -8.38
C SER A 196 12.53 -39.72 -8.45
N ILE A 197 12.34 -40.49 -7.40
CA ILE A 197 12.80 -41.89 -7.26
C ILE A 197 11.56 -42.76 -7.16
N TYR A 198 11.38 -43.67 -8.13
CA TYR A 198 10.29 -44.63 -8.20
C TYR A 198 10.84 -46.04 -7.96
N PRO A 199 10.79 -46.56 -6.71
CA PRO A 199 11.26 -47.90 -6.39
C PRO A 199 10.39 -48.95 -7.06
N ASP A 200 11.04 -50.03 -7.53
CA ASP A 200 10.36 -51.22 -8.05
C ASP A 200 10.12 -52.21 -6.89
N PRO A 201 8.84 -52.47 -6.51
CA PRO A 201 8.53 -53.32 -5.37
C PRO A 201 9.11 -54.75 -5.49
N ALA A 202 9.08 -55.34 -6.71
CA ALA A 202 9.59 -56.68 -6.90
C ALA A 202 11.11 -56.77 -6.74
N LYS A 203 11.84 -55.74 -7.18
CA LYS A 203 13.29 -55.66 -7.01
C LYS A 203 13.68 -55.37 -5.57
N LEU A 204 12.88 -54.56 -4.84
CA LEU A 204 13.10 -54.34 -3.43
C LEU A 204 12.92 -55.62 -2.61
N GLU A 205 11.86 -56.37 -2.87
CA GLU A 205 11.61 -57.65 -2.22
C GLU A 205 12.74 -58.66 -2.50
N ALA A 206 13.14 -58.80 -3.77
CA ALA A 206 14.27 -59.66 -4.13
C ALA A 206 15.60 -59.26 -3.48
N ALA A 207 15.80 -58.01 -3.21
CA ALA A 207 16.98 -57.47 -2.51
C ALA A 207 16.84 -57.47 -0.99
N ALA A 208 15.70 -57.82 -0.44
CA ALA A 208 15.31 -57.69 0.96
C ALA A 208 15.61 -56.27 1.49
N LEU A 209 15.09 -55.26 0.76
CA LEU A 209 15.16 -53.82 1.07
C LEU A 209 13.77 -53.26 1.30
N THR A 210 13.69 -52.26 2.16
CA THR A 210 12.47 -51.52 2.46
C THR A 210 12.61 -50.06 2.00
N LEU A 211 11.51 -49.29 1.92
CA LEU A 211 11.55 -47.87 1.61
C LEU A 211 12.36 -47.07 2.63
N PRO A 212 12.27 -47.32 3.96
CA PRO A 212 13.14 -46.70 4.96
C PRO A 212 14.63 -46.92 4.71
N ASP A 213 15.04 -48.08 4.20
CA ASP A 213 16.46 -48.34 3.88
C ASP A 213 16.96 -47.40 2.76
N ILE A 214 16.14 -47.16 1.74
CA ILE A 214 16.44 -46.20 0.68
C ILE A 214 16.55 -44.78 1.26
N GLN A 215 15.56 -44.39 2.08
CA GLN A 215 15.56 -43.06 2.72
C GLN A 215 16.81 -42.84 3.57
N GLN A 216 17.17 -43.81 4.36
CA GLN A 216 18.36 -43.76 5.22
C GLN A 216 19.64 -43.69 4.37
N ALA A 217 19.77 -44.49 3.32
CA ALA A 217 20.92 -44.46 2.43
C ALA A 217 21.08 -43.10 1.72
N LEU A 218 19.98 -42.53 1.25
CA LEU A 218 19.98 -41.19 0.63
C LEU A 218 20.38 -40.12 1.64
N ALA A 219 19.82 -40.15 2.84
CA ALA A 219 20.13 -39.18 3.90
C ALA A 219 21.62 -39.25 4.30
N GLN A 220 22.19 -40.47 4.39
CA GLN A 220 23.61 -40.66 4.73
C GLN A 220 24.58 -40.24 3.63
N ASN A 221 24.17 -40.35 2.36
CA ASN A 221 25.04 -40.00 1.22
C ASN A 221 24.86 -38.55 0.74
N ASN A 222 23.82 -37.83 1.18
CA ASN A 222 23.58 -36.42 0.85
C ASN A 222 23.98 -35.51 2.01
N ILE A 223 25.18 -35.67 2.51
CA ILE A 223 25.70 -34.92 3.66
C ILE A 223 27.07 -34.35 3.27
N ASN A 224 27.22 -33.04 3.42
CA ASN A 224 28.52 -32.38 3.39
C ASN A 224 28.94 -32.12 4.84
N LEU A 225 29.93 -32.89 5.31
CA LEU A 225 30.46 -32.76 6.67
C LEU A 225 31.78 -31.96 6.64
N HIS A 226 31.78 -30.87 7.39
CA HIS A 226 33.00 -30.16 7.70
C HIS A 226 33.81 -30.99 8.73
N VAL A 227 34.84 -31.70 8.26
CA VAL A 227 35.61 -32.63 9.06
C VAL A 227 36.66 -31.91 9.92
N GLY A 228 37.08 -30.72 9.50
CA GLY A 228 38.09 -29.93 10.19
C GLY A 228 38.93 -29.07 9.26
N THR A 229 39.98 -28.53 9.81
CA THR A 229 40.95 -27.71 9.06
C THR A 229 42.36 -28.19 9.27
N VAL A 230 43.19 -28.24 8.22
CA VAL A 230 44.60 -28.54 8.29
C VAL A 230 45.39 -27.30 7.85
N THR A 231 46.36 -26.89 8.68
CA THR A 231 47.26 -25.79 8.34
C THR A 231 48.54 -26.35 7.73
N ALA A 232 48.76 -26.06 6.46
CA ALA A 232 49.97 -26.45 5.75
C ALA A 232 50.44 -25.27 4.86
N ALA A 233 51.77 -25.05 4.86
CA ALA A 233 52.42 -24.00 4.01
C ALA A 233 51.80 -22.59 4.18
N ASN A 234 51.51 -22.20 5.42
CA ASN A 234 50.85 -20.90 5.75
C ASN A 234 49.46 -20.69 5.13
N LYS A 235 48.77 -21.79 4.78
CA LYS A 235 47.38 -21.82 4.31
C LYS A 235 46.55 -22.73 5.20
N GLN A 236 45.33 -22.32 5.49
CA GLN A 236 44.36 -23.16 6.16
C GLN A 236 43.52 -23.86 5.10
N LEU A 237 43.61 -25.19 5.05
CA LEU A 237 42.78 -26.04 4.19
C LEU A 237 41.58 -26.54 4.97
N VAL A 238 40.38 -26.29 4.45
CA VAL A 238 39.15 -26.84 4.99
C VAL A 238 38.97 -28.25 4.44
N LEU A 239 38.81 -29.22 5.33
CA LEU A 239 38.51 -30.59 4.97
C LEU A 239 37.02 -30.84 5.01
N GLU A 240 36.46 -31.17 3.88
CA GLU A 240 35.03 -31.55 3.73
C GLU A 240 34.98 -33.02 3.31
N ALA A 241 34.05 -33.76 3.92
CA ALA A 241 33.83 -35.17 3.61
C ALA A 241 32.35 -35.36 3.23
N GLY A 242 32.11 -36.06 2.15
CA GLY A 242 30.81 -36.38 1.58
C GLY A 242 30.24 -35.23 0.74
N PRO A 243 30.29 -35.29 -0.60
CA PRO A 243 29.60 -34.32 -1.43
C PRO A 243 28.09 -34.51 -1.33
N SER A 244 27.33 -33.40 -1.31
CA SER A 244 25.91 -33.44 -1.61
C SER A 244 25.71 -33.87 -3.06
N PHE A 245 24.54 -34.40 -3.40
CA PHE A 245 24.22 -34.80 -4.77
C PHE A 245 24.14 -33.59 -5.69
N ASP A 246 24.89 -33.60 -6.79
CA ASP A 246 24.87 -32.56 -7.81
C ASP A 246 23.88 -32.91 -8.95
N ASP A 247 23.70 -34.21 -9.24
CA ASP A 247 22.85 -34.69 -10.33
C ASP A 247 22.14 -36.00 -10.01
N ALA A 248 21.17 -36.37 -10.85
CA ALA A 248 20.41 -37.60 -10.74
C ALA A 248 21.27 -38.87 -10.91
N ARG A 249 22.41 -38.79 -11.59
CA ARG A 249 23.32 -39.94 -11.77
C ARG A 249 24.01 -40.26 -10.46
N GLN A 250 24.43 -39.25 -9.70
CA GLN A 250 25.00 -39.44 -8.36
C GLN A 250 23.97 -40.03 -7.40
N VAL A 251 22.71 -39.55 -7.44
CA VAL A 251 21.60 -40.15 -6.69
C VAL A 251 21.45 -41.65 -7.05
N GLY A 252 21.49 -41.99 -8.33
CA GLY A 252 21.42 -43.36 -8.80
C GLY A 252 22.61 -44.22 -8.41
N ALA A 253 23.76 -43.64 -8.20
CA ALA A 253 24.98 -44.35 -7.78
C ALA A 253 25.04 -44.62 -6.26
N THR A 254 24.05 -44.13 -5.49
CA THR A 254 23.97 -44.40 -4.05
C THR A 254 23.97 -45.89 -3.77
N VAL A 255 24.92 -46.33 -2.93
CA VAL A 255 25.00 -47.74 -2.52
C VAL A 255 23.99 -48.03 -1.42
N LEU A 256 23.09 -48.99 -1.65
CA LEU A 256 22.06 -49.43 -0.70
C LEU A 256 22.56 -50.57 0.19
N LYS A 257 23.21 -51.56 -0.43
CA LYS A 257 23.62 -52.80 0.29
C LYS A 257 24.74 -53.48 -0.49
N SER A 258 25.53 -54.32 0.21
CA SER A 258 26.43 -55.27 -0.43
C SER A 258 25.83 -56.68 -0.34
N VAL A 259 25.65 -57.36 -1.49
CA VAL A 259 25.12 -58.70 -1.60
C VAL A 259 26.16 -59.58 -2.27
N GLY A 260 26.69 -60.56 -1.54
CA GLY A 260 27.70 -61.48 -2.08
C GLY A 260 28.98 -60.78 -2.60
N GLY A 261 29.40 -59.68 -2.01
CA GLY A 261 30.54 -58.88 -2.44
C GLY A 261 30.26 -57.92 -3.62
N ARG A 262 29.01 -57.88 -4.12
CA ARG A 262 28.55 -57.00 -5.17
C ARG A 262 27.78 -55.82 -4.58
N LEU A 263 28.13 -54.60 -4.94
CA LEU A 263 27.42 -53.41 -4.49
C LEU A 263 26.12 -53.26 -5.26
N LEU A 264 24.99 -53.14 -4.55
CA LEU A 264 23.69 -52.85 -5.08
C LEU A 264 23.45 -51.33 -4.99
N HIS A 265 23.19 -50.69 -6.14
CA HIS A 265 22.95 -49.27 -6.24
C HIS A 265 21.46 -48.97 -6.33
N LEU A 266 21.08 -47.74 -6.00
CA LEU A 266 19.69 -47.27 -6.08
C LEU A 266 19.09 -47.43 -7.49
N ARG A 267 19.88 -47.15 -8.55
CA ARG A 267 19.47 -47.34 -9.95
C ARG A 267 19.13 -48.79 -10.32
N ASP A 268 19.60 -49.76 -9.55
CA ASP A 268 19.33 -51.20 -9.82
C ASP A 268 17.91 -51.60 -9.38
N VAL A 269 17.38 -50.87 -8.37
CA VAL A 269 16.08 -51.15 -7.73
C VAL A 269 15.04 -50.04 -7.89
N ALA A 270 15.40 -48.92 -8.50
CA ALA A 270 14.50 -47.77 -8.70
C ALA A 270 14.74 -47.10 -10.05
N GLN A 271 13.70 -46.53 -10.59
CA GLN A 271 13.79 -45.57 -11.70
C GLN A 271 14.00 -44.17 -11.14
N ILE A 272 15.00 -43.45 -11.66
CA ILE A 272 15.33 -42.10 -11.23
C ILE A 272 15.05 -41.16 -12.40
N ILE A 273 14.19 -40.18 -12.16
CA ILE A 273 13.77 -39.18 -13.13
C ILE A 273 14.15 -37.81 -12.63
N ASP A 274 15.00 -37.11 -13.37
CA ASP A 274 15.31 -35.69 -13.17
C ASP A 274 14.38 -34.87 -14.05
N GLY A 275 13.46 -34.14 -13.46
CA GLY A 275 12.44 -33.43 -14.21
C GLY A 275 11.58 -32.49 -13.37
N ALA A 276 10.39 -32.19 -13.86
CA ALA A 276 9.42 -31.41 -13.10
C ALA A 276 8.89 -32.20 -11.91
N ALA A 277 8.67 -31.54 -10.78
CA ALA A 277 7.87 -32.08 -9.70
C ALA A 277 6.45 -32.38 -10.21
N ASP A 278 5.71 -33.24 -9.50
CA ASP A 278 4.29 -33.45 -9.79
C ASP A 278 3.57 -32.10 -9.72
N VAL A 279 2.69 -31.87 -10.69
CA VAL A 279 2.04 -30.57 -10.84
C VAL A 279 0.83 -30.51 -9.91
N ASP A 280 0.96 -29.73 -8.84
CA ASP A 280 -0.13 -29.47 -7.90
C ASP A 280 -0.96 -28.25 -8.33
N GLU A 281 -0.35 -27.33 -9.09
CA GLU A 281 -0.98 -26.10 -9.55
C GLU A 281 -0.72 -25.87 -11.04
N TYR A 282 -1.78 -25.60 -11.80
CA TYR A 282 -1.69 -25.25 -13.21
C TYR A 282 -1.94 -23.75 -13.39
N THR A 283 -0.96 -23.04 -13.92
CA THR A 283 -1.09 -21.63 -14.28
C THR A 283 -0.95 -21.45 -15.78
N ARG A 284 -1.89 -20.71 -16.38
CA ARG A 284 -1.93 -20.45 -17.81
C ARG A 284 -2.26 -18.99 -18.06
N ILE A 285 -1.73 -18.46 -19.15
CA ILE A 285 -2.07 -17.13 -19.65
C ILE A 285 -2.79 -17.27 -20.98
N GLY A 286 -4.02 -16.72 -21.06
CA GLY A 286 -4.79 -16.65 -22.30
C GLY A 286 -4.69 -15.23 -22.88
N PHE A 287 -4.53 -15.14 -24.19
CA PHE A 287 -4.37 -13.89 -24.91
C PHE A 287 -5.65 -13.52 -25.64
N GLY A 288 -6.23 -12.36 -25.29
CA GLY A 288 -7.45 -11.86 -25.91
C GLY A 288 -7.19 -11.00 -27.16
N PRO A 289 -8.26 -10.39 -27.73
CA PRO A 289 -8.13 -9.53 -28.92
C PRO A 289 -7.22 -8.29 -28.70
N ALA A 290 -7.06 -7.86 -27.45
CA ALA A 290 -6.22 -6.70 -27.10
C ALA A 290 -4.73 -7.05 -26.94
N VAL A 291 -4.29 -8.21 -27.40
CA VAL A 291 -2.88 -8.68 -27.27
C VAL A 291 -1.85 -7.66 -27.82
N THR A 292 -2.20 -6.90 -28.84
CA THR A 292 -1.35 -5.86 -29.43
C THR A 292 -1.12 -4.65 -28.52
N ALA A 293 -2.04 -4.41 -27.56
CA ALA A 293 -1.93 -3.35 -26.56
C ALA A 293 -1.36 -3.83 -25.22
N MET A 294 -0.93 -5.08 -25.16
CA MET A 294 -0.42 -5.71 -23.93
C MET A 294 0.89 -5.08 -23.46
N GLN A 295 1.01 -4.85 -22.17
CA GLN A 295 2.28 -4.40 -21.57
C GLN A 295 3.28 -5.55 -21.50
N THR A 296 4.27 -5.50 -22.35
CA THR A 296 5.42 -6.44 -22.37
C THR A 296 6.70 -5.71 -22.01
N VAL A 297 7.61 -6.39 -21.34
CA VAL A 297 8.91 -5.84 -20.99
C VAL A 297 9.94 -6.31 -22.00
N GLY A 298 10.48 -5.36 -22.80
CA GLY A 298 11.61 -5.61 -23.71
C GLY A 298 11.36 -6.75 -24.70
N ASN A 299 10.37 -6.63 -25.57
CA ASN A 299 9.85 -7.76 -26.34
C ASN A 299 10.59 -7.99 -27.67
N ASN A 300 11.34 -9.09 -27.77
CA ASN A 300 11.80 -9.68 -29.03
C ASN A 300 11.07 -11.01 -29.34
N ALA A 301 10.31 -11.56 -28.38
CA ALA A 301 9.52 -12.76 -28.60
C ALA A 301 8.33 -12.48 -29.52
N PRO A 302 7.95 -13.40 -30.40
CA PRO A 302 6.77 -13.25 -31.23
C PRO A 302 5.53 -13.08 -30.34
N LEU A 303 4.74 -12.05 -30.64
CA LEU A 303 3.48 -11.80 -29.94
C LEU A 303 2.53 -12.98 -30.17
N PRO A 304 1.84 -13.45 -29.14
CA PRO A 304 0.85 -14.51 -29.26
C PRO A 304 -0.35 -14.06 -30.09
N MET A 305 -1.06 -15.01 -30.67
CA MET A 305 -2.32 -14.73 -31.37
C MET A 305 -3.49 -14.62 -30.39
N ALA A 306 -4.50 -13.86 -30.75
CA ALA A 306 -5.74 -13.82 -29.98
C ALA A 306 -6.37 -15.22 -29.91
N GLY A 307 -6.74 -15.66 -28.71
CA GLY A 307 -7.24 -17.01 -28.43
C GLY A 307 -6.16 -18.04 -28.09
N GLU A 308 -4.89 -17.68 -28.18
CA GLU A 308 -3.78 -18.55 -27.77
C GLU A 308 -3.69 -18.64 -26.25
N GLU A 309 -3.39 -19.82 -25.73
CA GLU A 309 -3.16 -20.09 -24.31
C GLU A 309 -1.78 -20.73 -24.13
N ARG A 310 -1.01 -20.25 -23.13
CA ARG A 310 0.33 -20.75 -22.81
C ARG A 310 0.47 -21.08 -21.34
N TYR A 311 1.32 -22.06 -21.01
CA TYR A 311 1.78 -22.23 -19.63
C TYR A 311 2.59 -21.02 -19.18
N MET A 312 2.46 -20.67 -17.93
CA MET A 312 3.18 -19.53 -17.37
C MET A 312 3.78 -19.81 -15.99
N ALA A 313 4.82 -19.06 -15.66
CA ALA A 313 5.31 -18.85 -14.30
C ALA A 313 5.12 -17.38 -13.96
N THR A 314 4.44 -17.08 -12.88
CA THR A 314 4.19 -15.70 -12.46
C THR A 314 5.04 -15.35 -11.25
N ILE A 315 5.81 -14.28 -11.37
CA ILE A 315 6.54 -13.67 -10.26
C ILE A 315 5.64 -12.66 -9.60
N ALA A 316 5.36 -12.86 -8.33
CA ALA A 316 4.61 -11.95 -7.49
C ALA A 316 5.58 -11.16 -6.62
N ILE A 317 5.47 -9.82 -6.64
CA ILE A 317 6.36 -8.91 -5.92
C ILE A 317 5.51 -7.98 -5.07
N ALA A 318 5.69 -8.06 -3.75
CA ALA A 318 5.10 -7.16 -2.77
C ALA A 318 6.12 -6.09 -2.35
N LYS A 319 5.63 -4.98 -1.82
CA LYS A 319 6.49 -3.90 -1.29
C LYS A 319 6.65 -4.01 0.23
N ARG A 320 7.63 -3.32 0.78
CA ARG A 320 7.72 -3.11 2.23
C ARG A 320 6.69 -2.09 2.68
N ARG A 321 6.20 -2.27 3.89
CA ARG A 321 5.26 -1.35 4.52
C ARG A 321 5.80 0.09 4.53
N GLY A 322 4.92 1.06 4.25
CA GLY A 322 5.26 2.49 4.22
C GLY A 322 6.07 2.94 3.01
N SER A 323 6.40 2.03 2.07
CA SER A 323 7.12 2.40 0.85
C SER A 323 6.19 2.84 -0.27
N ASN A 324 6.71 3.66 -1.19
CA ASN A 324 5.97 4.15 -2.34
C ASN A 324 5.79 3.07 -3.41
N ALA A 325 4.55 2.62 -3.64
CA ALA A 325 4.22 1.57 -4.59
C ALA A 325 4.62 1.92 -6.05
N VAL A 326 4.49 3.20 -6.43
CA VAL A 326 4.86 3.68 -7.77
C VAL A 326 6.35 3.51 -8.01
N SER A 327 7.16 4.02 -7.09
CA SER A 327 8.64 3.96 -7.21
C SER A 327 9.18 2.53 -7.20
N VAL A 328 8.65 1.66 -6.33
CA VAL A 328 9.07 0.24 -6.30
C VAL A 328 8.69 -0.47 -7.60
N ALA A 329 7.47 -0.25 -8.10
CA ALA A 329 7.03 -0.87 -9.35
C ALA A 329 7.89 -0.43 -10.55
N GLU A 330 8.19 0.87 -10.65
CA GLU A 330 9.04 1.42 -11.71
C GLU A 330 10.45 0.85 -11.68
N GLN A 331 11.08 0.77 -10.50
CA GLN A 331 12.42 0.20 -10.33
C GLN A 331 12.46 -1.29 -10.69
N VAL A 332 11.45 -2.07 -10.25
CA VAL A 332 11.31 -3.48 -10.59
C VAL A 332 11.20 -3.67 -12.12
N LEU A 333 10.37 -2.89 -12.78
CA LEU A 333 10.18 -2.96 -14.23
C LEU A 333 11.44 -2.50 -14.99
N ALA A 334 12.13 -1.47 -14.52
CA ALA A 334 13.38 -0.99 -15.11
C ALA A 334 14.48 -2.04 -15.02
N LEU A 335 14.68 -2.65 -13.85
CA LEU A 335 15.66 -3.74 -13.67
C LEU A 335 15.30 -4.96 -14.52
N THR A 336 14.02 -5.34 -14.54
CA THR A 336 13.55 -6.46 -15.37
C THR A 336 13.84 -6.23 -16.85
N LYS A 337 13.67 -4.99 -17.34
CA LYS A 337 14.01 -4.62 -18.72
C LYS A 337 15.52 -4.74 -19.01
N GLN A 338 16.37 -4.40 -18.06
CA GLN A 338 17.82 -4.53 -18.20
C GLN A 338 18.27 -5.99 -18.25
N LEU A 339 17.57 -6.88 -17.56
CA LEU A 339 17.89 -8.32 -17.51
C LEU A 339 17.36 -9.09 -18.74
N LYS A 340 16.58 -8.48 -19.60
CA LYS A 340 16.12 -9.08 -20.86
C LYS A 340 17.32 -9.30 -21.81
N GLY A 341 17.40 -10.47 -22.43
CA GLY A 341 18.53 -10.90 -23.29
C GLY A 341 19.73 -11.45 -22.54
N THR A 342 19.86 -11.21 -21.23
CA THR A 342 20.94 -11.78 -20.40
C THR A 342 20.43 -12.92 -19.53
N LEU A 343 19.44 -12.66 -18.70
CA LEU A 343 18.81 -13.63 -17.80
C LEU A 343 17.52 -14.22 -18.41
N ILE A 344 16.75 -13.38 -19.07
CA ILE A 344 15.49 -13.78 -19.71
C ILE A 344 15.76 -13.98 -21.20
N PRO A 345 15.69 -15.24 -21.70
CA PRO A 345 15.89 -15.53 -23.12
C PRO A 345 14.88 -14.83 -24.03
N ASP A 346 15.27 -14.64 -25.30
CA ASP A 346 14.44 -13.91 -26.27
C ASP A 346 13.14 -14.64 -26.65
N ASP A 347 13.10 -15.96 -26.54
CA ASP A 347 11.92 -16.80 -26.77
C ASP A 347 10.90 -16.79 -25.60
N VAL A 348 11.29 -16.26 -24.46
CA VAL A 348 10.41 -16.11 -23.29
C VAL A 348 9.74 -14.74 -23.33
N LEU A 349 8.41 -14.76 -23.42
CA LEU A 349 7.58 -13.59 -23.34
C LEU A 349 7.39 -13.21 -21.86
N LEU A 350 7.73 -11.98 -21.52
CA LEU A 350 7.47 -11.40 -20.21
C LEU A 350 6.31 -10.39 -20.29
N THR A 351 5.21 -10.70 -19.62
CA THR A 351 4.01 -9.88 -19.59
C THR A 351 3.79 -9.31 -18.20
N VAL A 352 3.53 -8.00 -18.12
CA VAL A 352 3.09 -7.37 -16.88
C VAL A 352 1.59 -7.59 -16.76
N THR A 353 1.17 -8.56 -15.97
CA THR A 353 -0.25 -8.90 -15.79
C THR A 353 -0.92 -8.03 -14.74
N ARG A 354 -0.14 -7.43 -13.83
CA ARG A 354 -0.62 -6.47 -12.85
C ARG A 354 0.46 -5.47 -12.47
N ASN A 355 0.08 -4.19 -12.39
CA ASN A 355 0.94 -3.11 -11.93
C ASN A 355 0.11 -2.13 -11.09
N TYR A 356 0.06 -2.35 -9.78
CA TYR A 356 -0.63 -1.44 -8.86
C TYR A 356 0.07 -0.09 -8.71
N GLY A 357 1.40 -0.02 -8.94
CA GLY A 357 2.11 1.25 -8.96
C GLY A 357 1.58 2.17 -10.05
N ALA A 358 1.41 1.66 -11.28
CA ALA A 358 0.83 2.43 -12.38
C ALA A 358 -0.63 2.80 -12.12
N THR A 359 -1.42 1.90 -11.51
CA THR A 359 -2.81 2.20 -11.13
C THR A 359 -2.86 3.31 -10.09
N ALA A 360 -2.01 3.24 -9.05
CA ALA A 360 -1.92 4.27 -8.01
C ALA A 360 -1.52 5.63 -8.60
N ASP A 361 -0.49 5.67 -9.47
CA ASP A 361 -0.06 6.91 -10.12
C ASP A 361 -1.16 7.51 -11.00
N HIS A 362 -1.81 6.68 -11.83
CA HIS A 362 -2.92 7.12 -12.67
C HIS A 362 -4.06 7.70 -11.82
N LYS A 363 -4.46 7.01 -10.73
CA LYS A 363 -5.54 7.47 -9.86
C LYS A 363 -5.19 8.74 -9.10
N VAL A 364 -3.97 8.86 -8.59
CA VAL A 364 -3.50 10.08 -7.93
C VAL A 364 -3.51 11.25 -8.92
N ASN A 365 -2.95 11.07 -10.13
CA ASN A 365 -2.89 12.11 -11.15
C ASN A 365 -4.30 12.51 -11.65
N GLU A 366 -5.21 11.54 -11.84
CA GLU A 366 -6.61 11.78 -12.18
C GLU A 366 -7.30 12.66 -11.11
N LEU A 367 -7.16 12.30 -9.85
CA LEU A 367 -7.77 13.04 -8.74
C LEU A 367 -7.14 14.43 -8.54
N VAL A 368 -5.83 14.58 -8.72
CA VAL A 368 -5.16 15.91 -8.72
C VAL A 368 -5.67 16.78 -9.86
N MET A 369 -5.90 16.21 -11.04
CA MET A 369 -6.51 16.92 -12.17
C MET A 369 -7.94 17.36 -11.84
N HIS A 370 -8.77 16.48 -11.26
CA HIS A 370 -10.13 16.81 -10.84
C HIS A 370 -10.15 17.90 -9.75
N LEU A 371 -9.24 17.82 -8.79
CA LEU A 371 -9.07 18.86 -7.77
C LEU A 371 -8.69 20.20 -8.39
N SER A 372 -7.74 20.21 -9.32
CA SER A 372 -7.31 21.41 -10.04
C SER A 372 -8.45 22.04 -10.85
N LEU A 373 -9.25 21.19 -11.53
CA LEU A 373 -10.42 21.63 -12.28
C LEU A 373 -11.50 22.22 -11.35
N ALA A 374 -11.74 21.58 -10.20
CA ALA A 374 -12.68 22.09 -9.21
C ALA A 374 -12.25 23.46 -8.65
N ILE A 375 -10.96 23.62 -8.30
CA ILE A 375 -10.40 24.90 -7.88
C ILE A 375 -10.59 25.98 -8.96
N LEU A 376 -10.25 25.65 -10.23
CA LEU A 376 -10.43 26.56 -11.35
C LEU A 376 -11.90 26.98 -11.52
N THR A 377 -12.83 26.02 -11.43
CA THR A 377 -14.27 26.29 -11.54
C THR A 377 -14.74 27.24 -10.44
N ILE A 378 -14.29 27.05 -9.19
CA ILE A 378 -14.62 27.92 -8.08
C ILE A 378 -14.04 29.32 -8.31
N ILE A 379 -12.80 29.45 -8.76
CA ILE A 379 -12.17 30.74 -9.07
C ILE A 379 -12.97 31.50 -10.13
N VAL A 380 -13.39 30.82 -11.22
CA VAL A 380 -14.21 31.44 -12.26
C VAL A 380 -15.57 31.86 -11.71
N LEU A 381 -16.24 31.02 -10.94
CA LEU A 381 -17.52 31.36 -10.31
C LEU A 381 -17.40 32.58 -9.40
N LEU A 382 -16.37 32.64 -8.57
CA LEU A 382 -16.12 33.76 -7.68
C LEU A 382 -15.75 35.03 -8.44
N ALA A 383 -14.97 34.93 -9.50
CA ALA A 383 -14.64 36.08 -10.35
C ALA A 383 -15.89 36.70 -11.03
N LEU A 384 -16.86 35.87 -11.38
CA LEU A 384 -18.13 36.32 -11.94
C LEU A 384 -19.09 36.89 -10.91
N SER A 385 -19.04 36.41 -9.65
CA SER A 385 -19.97 36.82 -8.59
C SER A 385 -19.46 37.98 -7.73
N LEU A 386 -18.20 37.95 -7.28
CA LEU A 386 -17.61 38.91 -6.36
C LEU A 386 -16.67 39.91 -7.05
N GLY A 387 -16.02 39.49 -8.12
CA GLY A 387 -15.01 40.27 -8.82
C GLY A 387 -13.65 39.59 -8.88
N PHE A 388 -12.81 40.05 -9.82
CA PHE A 388 -11.52 39.38 -10.07
C PHE A 388 -10.51 39.47 -8.93
N LYS A 389 -10.49 40.59 -8.20
CA LYS A 389 -9.54 40.79 -7.08
C LYS A 389 -9.92 39.94 -5.88
N GLU A 390 -11.18 39.89 -5.55
CA GLU A 390 -11.77 39.07 -4.48
C GLU A 390 -11.53 37.60 -4.74
N SER A 391 -11.80 37.16 -5.97
CA SER A 391 -11.55 35.79 -6.43
C SER A 391 -10.06 35.42 -6.32
N LEU A 392 -9.13 36.32 -6.64
CA LEU A 392 -7.70 36.08 -6.53
C LEU A 392 -7.25 35.88 -5.07
N ILE A 393 -7.84 36.59 -4.13
CA ILE A 393 -7.55 36.45 -2.70
C ILE A 393 -8.00 35.07 -2.21
N VAL A 394 -9.22 34.69 -2.52
CA VAL A 394 -9.77 33.38 -2.14
C VAL A 394 -8.98 32.25 -2.82
N SER A 395 -8.62 32.42 -4.10
CA SER A 395 -7.84 31.44 -4.86
C SER A 395 -6.45 31.18 -4.29
N LEU A 396 -5.90 32.11 -3.52
CA LEU A 396 -4.61 31.97 -2.84
C LEU A 396 -4.74 31.11 -1.56
N ALA A 397 -5.87 31.24 -0.86
CA ALA A 397 -6.10 30.54 0.41
C ALA A 397 -6.23 29.01 0.21
N VAL A 398 -6.87 28.56 -0.87
CA VAL A 398 -7.16 27.14 -1.10
C VAL A 398 -5.89 26.29 -1.31
N PRO A 399 -4.99 26.61 -2.26
CA PRO A 399 -3.74 25.84 -2.42
C PRO A 399 -2.88 25.87 -1.16
N MET A 400 -2.88 26.97 -0.43
CA MET A 400 -2.15 27.09 0.81
C MET A 400 -2.69 26.15 1.90
N THR A 401 -4.01 26.07 2.04
CA THR A 401 -4.65 25.15 2.98
C THR A 401 -4.30 23.70 2.62
N PHE A 402 -4.42 23.31 1.36
CA PHE A 402 -4.07 21.96 0.93
C PHE A 402 -2.58 21.66 1.09
N ALA A 403 -1.71 22.63 0.83
CA ALA A 403 -0.28 22.48 1.01
C ALA A 403 0.08 22.12 2.47
N VAL A 404 -0.52 22.85 3.43
CA VAL A 404 -0.28 22.57 4.85
C VAL A 404 -1.00 21.28 5.30
N THR A 405 -2.17 20.96 4.75
CA THR A 405 -2.86 19.68 5.05
C THR A 405 -2.02 18.49 4.59
N LEU A 406 -1.45 18.52 3.38
CA LEU A 406 -0.53 17.47 2.90
C LEU A 406 0.75 17.37 3.74
N LEU A 407 1.25 18.51 4.26
CA LEU A 407 2.35 18.48 5.22
C LEU A 407 1.95 17.78 6.51
N CYS A 408 0.74 18.02 7.02
CA CYS A 408 0.21 17.29 8.18
C CYS A 408 0.08 15.80 7.89
N ASP A 409 -0.42 15.40 6.71
CA ASP A 409 -0.46 14.00 6.30
C ASP A 409 0.91 13.34 6.39
N TYR A 410 1.93 13.98 5.81
CA TYR A 410 3.31 13.49 5.87
C TYR A 410 3.82 13.33 7.31
N LEU A 411 3.61 14.34 8.16
CA LEU A 411 4.06 14.32 9.55
C LEU A 411 3.36 13.27 10.42
N PHE A 412 2.10 12.99 10.14
CA PHE A 412 1.30 12.00 10.87
C PHE A 412 1.35 10.59 10.24
N GLY A 413 2.14 10.41 9.17
CA GLY A 413 2.35 9.10 8.54
C GLY A 413 1.21 8.61 7.65
N TYR A 414 0.34 9.52 7.19
CA TYR A 414 -0.66 9.21 6.17
C TYR A 414 -0.02 9.17 4.77
N THR A 415 -0.61 8.38 3.88
CA THR A 415 -0.20 8.26 2.48
C THR A 415 -1.13 9.04 1.55
N ILE A 416 -0.62 9.43 0.37
CA ILE A 416 -1.48 9.99 -0.67
C ILE A 416 -2.17 8.81 -1.37
N ASN A 417 -3.45 8.66 -1.10
CA ASN A 417 -4.29 7.60 -1.64
C ASN A 417 -5.67 8.17 -2.05
N ARG A 418 -6.51 7.32 -2.63
CA ARG A 418 -7.84 7.77 -3.11
C ARG A 418 -8.72 8.34 -2.01
N VAL A 419 -8.61 7.85 -0.76
CA VAL A 419 -9.44 8.34 0.36
C VAL A 419 -8.94 9.70 0.85
N THR A 420 -7.63 9.88 0.97
CA THR A 420 -6.99 11.18 1.30
C THR A 420 -7.38 12.25 0.28
N LEU A 421 -7.23 11.94 -1.03
CA LEU A 421 -7.57 12.90 -2.09
C LEU A 421 -9.07 13.17 -2.19
N PHE A 422 -9.90 12.16 -1.97
CA PHE A 422 -11.36 12.35 -1.89
C PHE A 422 -11.74 13.24 -0.71
N ALA A 423 -11.09 13.10 0.45
CA ALA A 423 -11.28 13.98 1.59
C ALA A 423 -10.93 15.44 1.26
N LEU A 424 -9.84 15.69 0.54
CA LEU A 424 -9.45 17.03 0.08
C LEU A 424 -10.48 17.61 -0.90
N ILE A 425 -10.96 16.82 -1.87
CA ILE A 425 -12.00 17.27 -2.81
C ILE A 425 -13.30 17.59 -2.07
N LEU A 426 -13.72 16.74 -1.13
CA LEU A 426 -14.91 16.97 -0.31
C LEU A 426 -14.76 18.25 0.55
N SER A 427 -13.59 18.45 1.14
CA SER A 427 -13.34 19.62 1.98
C SER A 427 -13.26 20.92 1.17
N LEU A 428 -13.00 20.88 -0.14
CA LEU A 428 -12.82 22.06 -0.98
C LEU A 428 -14.01 23.03 -0.89
N GLY A 429 -15.25 22.50 -0.98
CA GLY A 429 -16.45 23.31 -0.85
C GLY A 429 -16.58 23.99 0.51
N LEU A 430 -16.17 23.30 1.57
CA LEU A 430 -16.21 23.81 2.94
C LEU A 430 -15.09 24.82 3.23
N LEU A 431 -13.90 24.61 2.65
CA LEU A 431 -12.71 25.44 2.86
C LEU A 431 -12.84 26.82 2.23
N VAL A 432 -13.56 26.92 1.13
CA VAL A 432 -13.70 28.17 0.38
C VAL A 432 -14.62 29.15 1.11
N ASP A 433 -15.53 28.67 1.95
CA ASP A 433 -16.53 29.50 2.62
C ASP A 433 -15.91 30.52 3.58
N ASP A 434 -14.92 30.12 4.41
CA ASP A 434 -14.28 31.03 5.37
C ASP A 434 -13.60 32.23 4.70
N PRO A 435 -12.70 32.06 3.70
CA PRO A 435 -12.11 33.17 2.98
C PRO A 435 -13.11 34.01 2.19
N ILE A 436 -14.19 33.43 1.67
CA ILE A 436 -15.22 34.18 0.93
C ILE A 436 -15.91 35.16 1.85
N VAL A 437 -16.40 34.70 3.01
CA VAL A 437 -17.12 35.53 3.96
C VAL A 437 -16.22 36.66 4.48
N ASP A 438 -14.95 36.39 4.74
CA ASP A 438 -13.96 37.40 5.14
C ASP A 438 -13.77 38.46 4.06
N VAL A 439 -13.51 38.05 2.82
CA VAL A 439 -13.24 38.97 1.71
C VAL A 439 -14.46 39.83 1.40
N GLU A 440 -15.65 39.21 1.36
CA GLU A 440 -16.92 39.92 1.09
C GLU A 440 -17.19 40.98 2.18
N ASN A 441 -17.02 40.64 3.47
CA ASN A 441 -17.24 41.60 4.54
C ASN A 441 -16.22 42.71 4.56
N ILE A 442 -14.94 42.43 4.29
CA ILE A 442 -13.91 43.45 4.13
C ILE A 442 -14.22 44.41 2.97
N HIS A 443 -14.63 43.85 1.82
CA HIS A 443 -15.05 44.62 0.66
C HIS A 443 -16.24 45.54 1.00
N ARG A 444 -17.26 45.02 1.66
CA ARG A 444 -18.43 45.77 2.15
C ARG A 444 -18.02 46.95 3.04
N HIS A 445 -17.13 46.74 4.03
CA HIS A 445 -16.65 47.79 4.92
C HIS A 445 -15.82 48.85 4.17
N TYR A 446 -15.06 48.45 3.14
CA TYR A 446 -14.31 49.40 2.30
C TYR A 446 -15.25 50.28 1.47
N GLN A 447 -16.37 49.72 1.00
CA GLN A 447 -17.39 50.52 0.31
C GLN A 447 -18.10 51.50 1.22
N MET A 448 -18.33 51.18 2.51
CA MET A 448 -18.99 52.04 3.48
C MET A 448 -18.17 53.27 3.85
N ARG A 449 -16.85 53.28 3.73
CA ARG A 449 -15.93 54.39 3.99
C ARG A 449 -16.08 55.02 5.39
N LYS A 450 -16.49 54.29 6.39
CA LYS A 450 -16.73 54.84 7.74
C LYS A 450 -15.46 55.00 8.57
N GLU A 451 -14.43 54.19 8.31
CA GLU A 451 -13.18 54.10 9.08
C GLU A 451 -11.97 54.03 8.16
N PRO A 452 -10.76 54.36 8.59
CA PRO A 452 -9.55 54.17 7.79
C PRO A 452 -9.37 52.73 7.35
N PRO A 453 -8.72 52.42 6.19
CA PRO A 453 -8.71 51.09 5.56
C PRO A 453 -8.28 49.97 6.53
N LEU A 454 -7.28 50.18 7.38
CA LEU A 454 -6.84 49.17 8.34
C LEU A 454 -7.88 48.94 9.45
N GLN A 455 -8.51 49.98 9.93
CA GLN A 455 -9.54 49.85 10.99
C GLN A 455 -10.80 49.21 10.41
N ALA A 456 -11.23 49.61 9.21
CA ALA A 456 -12.35 49.03 8.50
C ALA A 456 -12.17 47.51 8.29
N LEU A 457 -10.95 47.09 7.93
CA LEU A 457 -10.62 45.65 7.82
C LEU A 457 -10.71 44.94 9.17
N LEU A 458 -10.10 45.50 10.24
CA LEU A 458 -10.15 44.88 11.57
C LEU A 458 -11.58 44.80 12.12
N THR A 459 -12.40 45.80 11.87
CA THR A 459 -13.82 45.82 12.24
C THR A 459 -14.59 44.75 11.45
N ALA A 460 -14.36 44.65 10.15
CA ALA A 460 -15.00 43.64 9.29
C ALA A 460 -14.68 42.21 9.76
N VAL A 461 -13.41 41.90 9.97
CA VAL A 461 -12.99 40.55 10.42
C VAL A 461 -13.54 40.24 11.83
N ASN A 462 -13.55 41.24 12.73
CA ASN A 462 -14.07 41.02 14.08
C ASN A 462 -15.59 40.79 14.13
N GLU A 463 -16.34 41.34 13.18
CA GLU A 463 -17.79 41.17 13.04
C GLU A 463 -18.17 39.73 12.71
N ILE A 464 -17.48 39.11 11.73
CA ILE A 464 -17.80 37.75 11.24
C ILE A 464 -17.10 36.64 12.00
N ARG A 465 -16.05 36.96 12.79
CA ARG A 465 -15.26 35.97 13.52
C ARG A 465 -16.07 34.97 14.35
N PRO A 466 -17.01 35.39 15.23
CA PRO A 466 -17.72 34.46 16.10
C PRO A 466 -18.56 33.45 15.31
N PRO A 467 -19.38 33.83 14.30
CA PRO A 467 -20.14 32.87 13.52
C PRO A 467 -19.24 31.96 12.68
N THR A 468 -18.14 32.45 12.10
CA THR A 468 -17.21 31.64 11.31
C THR A 468 -16.53 30.55 12.16
N ILE A 469 -15.98 30.94 13.32
CA ILE A 469 -15.39 29.96 14.25
C ILE A 469 -16.42 28.90 14.66
N LEU A 470 -17.63 29.32 15.04
CA LEU A 470 -18.67 28.38 15.46
C LEU A 470 -19.06 27.42 14.32
N ALA A 471 -19.23 27.94 13.11
CA ALA A 471 -19.57 27.15 11.93
C ALA A 471 -18.47 26.11 11.63
N THR A 472 -17.22 26.53 11.62
CA THR A 472 -16.06 25.63 11.38
C THR A 472 -16.01 24.52 12.45
N PHE A 473 -16.16 24.87 13.74
CA PHE A 473 -16.20 23.85 14.80
C PHE A 473 -17.41 22.91 14.67
N ALA A 474 -18.59 23.41 14.26
CA ALA A 474 -19.75 22.56 14.03
C ALA A 474 -19.50 21.54 12.92
N VAL A 475 -18.85 21.95 11.82
CA VAL A 475 -18.43 21.04 10.74
C VAL A 475 -17.41 20.02 11.26
N ILE A 476 -16.37 20.44 11.97
CA ILE A 476 -15.37 19.54 12.56
C ILE A 476 -16.05 18.48 13.43
N MET A 477 -16.96 18.90 14.32
CA MET A 477 -17.68 17.99 15.21
C MET A 477 -18.55 16.97 14.47
N SER A 478 -19.00 17.28 13.25
CA SER A 478 -19.73 16.32 12.41
C SER A 478 -18.87 15.17 11.88
N PHE A 479 -17.54 15.36 11.77
CA PHE A 479 -16.59 14.33 11.35
C PHE A 479 -15.97 13.54 12.51
N VAL A 480 -16.03 14.04 13.76
CA VAL A 480 -15.50 13.35 14.94
C VAL A 480 -16.04 11.91 15.10
N PRO A 481 -17.33 11.62 14.86
CA PRO A 481 -17.84 10.25 14.96
C PRO A 481 -17.13 9.24 14.05
N MET A 482 -16.51 9.68 12.95
CA MET A 482 -15.79 8.79 12.03
C MET A 482 -14.54 8.16 12.66
N PHE A 483 -13.94 8.79 13.69
CA PHE A 483 -12.83 8.20 14.44
C PHE A 483 -13.25 6.99 15.29
N PHE A 484 -14.54 6.85 15.57
CA PHE A 484 -15.08 5.76 16.38
C PHE A 484 -15.61 4.58 15.54
N ILE A 485 -15.45 4.64 14.22
CA ILE A 485 -15.82 3.53 13.34
C ILE A 485 -14.88 2.36 13.64
N THR A 486 -15.47 1.21 13.97
CA THR A 486 -14.74 -0.02 14.31
C THR A 486 -14.56 -0.94 13.09
N GLY A 487 -13.76 -1.98 13.25
CA GLY A 487 -13.45 -2.95 12.20
C GLY A 487 -12.58 -2.35 11.08
N MET A 488 -12.57 -2.99 9.92
CA MET A 488 -11.73 -2.59 8.78
C MET A 488 -12.06 -1.21 8.22
N MET A 489 -13.31 -0.77 8.36
CA MET A 489 -13.73 0.55 7.87
C MET A 489 -13.14 1.70 8.69
N GLY A 490 -12.78 1.50 9.96
CA GLY A 490 -12.15 2.51 10.80
C GLY A 490 -10.85 3.05 10.17
N PRO A 491 -9.80 2.24 10.05
CA PRO A 491 -8.55 2.67 9.39
C PRO A 491 -8.73 3.10 7.94
N TYR A 492 -9.67 2.48 7.19
CA TYR A 492 -9.95 2.87 5.81
C TYR A 492 -10.48 4.31 5.73
N MET A 493 -11.35 4.71 6.65
CA MET A 493 -11.94 6.06 6.71
C MET A 493 -11.11 7.05 7.54
N ALA A 494 -10.08 6.59 8.25
CA ALA A 494 -9.24 7.43 9.11
C ALA A 494 -8.60 8.62 8.36
N PRO A 495 -8.09 8.49 7.12
CA PRO A 495 -7.58 9.63 6.37
C PRO A 495 -8.65 10.72 6.14
N MET A 496 -9.91 10.35 5.93
CA MET A 496 -11.00 11.29 5.74
C MET A 496 -11.37 11.98 7.08
N ALA A 497 -11.47 11.20 8.16
CA ALA A 497 -11.73 11.71 9.49
C ALA A 497 -10.65 12.70 9.96
N PHE A 498 -9.40 12.51 9.55
CA PHE A 498 -8.27 13.38 9.85
C PHE A 498 -8.21 14.61 8.94
N ASN A 499 -8.24 14.40 7.61
CA ASN A 499 -7.97 15.47 6.64
C ASN A 499 -9.02 16.57 6.63
N VAL A 500 -10.33 16.22 6.72
CA VAL A 500 -11.39 17.25 6.66
C VAL A 500 -11.31 18.19 7.88
N PRO A 501 -11.25 17.71 9.14
CA PRO A 501 -11.08 18.60 10.29
C PRO A 501 -9.79 19.44 10.27
N ILE A 502 -8.66 18.85 9.89
CA ILE A 502 -7.37 19.57 9.80
C ILE A 502 -7.44 20.64 8.74
N ALA A 503 -7.96 20.33 7.54
CA ALA A 503 -8.11 21.30 6.48
C ALA A 503 -9.03 22.46 6.89
N MET A 504 -10.14 22.18 7.59
CA MET A 504 -11.04 23.21 8.13
C MET A 504 -10.36 24.11 9.16
N LEU A 505 -9.59 23.53 10.11
CA LEU A 505 -8.82 24.32 11.07
C LEU A 505 -7.78 25.22 10.38
N LEU A 506 -7.09 24.68 9.38
CA LEU A 506 -6.09 25.43 8.61
C LEU A 506 -6.74 26.51 7.76
N SER A 507 -7.90 26.27 7.16
CA SER A 507 -8.68 27.29 6.47
C SER A 507 -9.01 28.46 7.38
N LEU A 508 -9.50 28.18 8.58
CA LEU A 508 -9.82 29.19 9.58
C LEU A 508 -8.58 30.03 9.97
N VAL A 509 -7.41 29.38 10.14
CA VAL A 509 -6.14 30.09 10.44
C VAL A 509 -5.75 30.98 9.27
N ILE A 510 -5.85 30.49 8.03
CA ILE A 510 -5.51 31.24 6.82
C ILE A 510 -6.49 32.40 6.61
N ALA A 511 -7.79 32.18 6.86
CA ALA A 511 -8.82 33.20 6.80
C ALA A 511 -8.52 34.38 7.75
N PHE A 512 -7.97 34.14 8.94
CA PHE A 512 -7.64 35.20 9.89
C PHE A 512 -6.18 35.73 9.80
N THR A 513 -5.35 35.19 8.94
CA THR A 513 -3.95 35.60 8.78
C THR A 513 -3.63 36.12 7.39
N VAL A 514 -3.74 35.25 6.39
CA VAL A 514 -3.32 35.55 5.01
C VAL A 514 -4.42 36.28 4.23
N THR A 515 -5.67 35.89 4.40
CA THR A 515 -6.81 36.51 3.68
C THR A 515 -6.95 37.99 4.00
N PRO A 516 -6.89 38.46 5.28
CA PRO A 516 -6.90 39.91 5.60
C PRO A 516 -5.70 40.65 5.04
N TRP A 517 -4.51 40.04 5.10
CA TRP A 517 -3.30 40.64 4.53
C TRP A 517 -3.42 40.83 3.01
N ALA A 518 -3.87 39.81 2.28
CA ALA A 518 -4.07 39.88 0.85
C ALA A 518 -5.15 40.90 0.49
N SER A 519 -6.27 40.91 1.23
CA SER A 519 -7.35 41.89 1.07
C SER A 519 -6.85 43.34 1.30
N TYR A 520 -6.05 43.58 2.34
CA TYR A 520 -5.47 44.88 2.57
C TYR A 520 -4.57 45.34 1.43
N ARG A 521 -3.79 44.45 0.84
CA ARG A 521 -2.87 44.77 -0.26
C ARG A 521 -3.59 45.01 -1.59
N LEU A 522 -4.55 44.17 -1.92
CA LEU A 522 -5.21 44.15 -3.23
C LEU A 522 -6.43 45.06 -3.30
N LEU A 523 -7.24 45.14 -2.24
CA LEU A 523 -8.48 45.92 -2.21
C LEU A 523 -8.33 47.34 -1.67
N LYS A 524 -7.20 47.66 -1.01
CA LYS A 524 -6.94 49.03 -0.51
C LYS A 524 -7.04 50.07 -1.62
N GLY A 525 -6.67 49.76 -2.87
CA GLY A 525 -6.76 50.66 -4.01
C GLY A 525 -8.21 50.99 -4.46
N ASP A 526 -9.18 50.19 -4.00
CA ASP A 526 -10.61 50.41 -4.29
C ASP A 526 -11.33 51.16 -3.19
N TYR A 527 -10.63 51.34 -2.04
CA TYR A 527 -11.09 52.22 -0.98
C TYR A 527 -11.14 53.68 -1.50
N GLY A 528 -12.34 54.19 -1.66
CA GLY A 528 -12.56 55.54 -2.20
C GLY A 528 -12.95 55.63 -3.68
N LYS A 529 -12.91 54.56 -4.44
CA LYS A 529 -13.36 54.52 -5.87
C LYS A 529 -14.82 54.14 -6.05
N GLY A 530 -15.59 53.91 -4.97
CA GLY A 530 -16.99 53.53 -5.07
C GLY A 530 -17.79 54.57 -5.83
N HIS A 531 -18.48 54.18 -6.89
CA HIS A 531 -19.49 54.98 -7.51
C HIS A 531 -20.59 55.25 -6.48
N ASP A 532 -21.05 56.48 -6.34
CA ASP A 532 -22.20 56.88 -5.49
C ASP A 532 -23.56 56.33 -6.03
N THR A 533 -23.53 55.24 -6.74
CA THR A 533 -24.74 54.54 -7.12
C THR A 533 -25.21 53.73 -5.94
N VAL A 534 -26.14 54.27 -5.18
CA VAL A 534 -26.97 53.49 -4.25
C VAL A 534 -27.56 52.35 -5.09
N PHE A 535 -27.10 51.14 -4.82
CA PHE A 535 -27.64 49.95 -5.50
C PHE A 535 -29.11 49.81 -5.15
N ASP A 536 -30.00 50.26 -6.04
CA ASP A 536 -31.41 50.09 -5.87
C ASP A 536 -31.76 48.63 -6.21
N LEU A 537 -31.90 47.83 -5.17
CA LEU A 537 -32.27 46.41 -5.27
C LEU A 537 -33.51 46.22 -6.12
N LYS A 538 -34.50 47.16 -6.03
CA LYS A 538 -35.77 47.08 -6.74
C LYS A 538 -35.61 47.38 -8.25
N ALA A 539 -34.60 48.10 -8.64
CA ALA A 539 -34.29 48.37 -10.03
C ALA A 539 -33.51 47.24 -10.73
N SER A 540 -32.92 46.31 -9.95
CA SER A 540 -32.09 45.23 -10.48
C SER A 540 -32.95 44.20 -11.26
N ARG A 541 -32.38 43.68 -12.36
CA ARG A 541 -33.02 42.60 -13.15
C ARG A 541 -33.25 41.35 -12.30
N GLY A 542 -32.36 41.03 -11.38
CA GLY A 542 -32.48 39.89 -10.44
C GLY A 542 -33.68 40.03 -9.52
N PHE A 543 -33.97 41.22 -8.98
CA PHE A 543 -35.15 41.46 -8.14
C PHE A 543 -36.45 41.32 -8.91
N LYS A 544 -36.49 41.74 -10.17
CA LYS A 544 -37.67 41.55 -11.04
C LYS A 544 -37.95 40.07 -11.35
N ILE A 545 -36.87 39.27 -11.58
CA ILE A 545 -36.99 37.80 -11.72
C ILE A 545 -37.45 37.17 -10.42
N TYR A 546 -36.89 37.56 -9.26
CA TYR A 546 -37.30 37.10 -7.95
C TYR A 546 -38.78 37.42 -7.62
N GLN A 547 -39.24 38.62 -7.93
CA GLN A 547 -40.67 38.97 -7.80
C GLN A 547 -41.55 38.15 -8.72
N ALA A 548 -41.13 37.88 -9.96
CA ALA A 548 -41.85 37.05 -10.91
C ALA A 548 -41.92 35.57 -10.48
N LEU A 549 -40.96 35.09 -9.71
CA LEU A 549 -40.94 33.73 -9.14
C LEU A 549 -41.80 33.62 -7.83
N LEU A 550 -41.98 34.74 -7.14
CA LEU A 550 -42.81 34.79 -5.89
C LEU A 550 -44.28 35.09 -6.18
N ALA A 551 -44.62 35.64 -7.34
CA ALA A 551 -46.01 35.87 -7.81
C ALA A 551 -46.53 34.63 -8.56
#